data_e1a9650be1bc82482af4829d1730a10d
#
_entry.id   e1a9650be1bc82482af4829d1730a10d
#
_cell.length_a   1.000
_cell.length_b   1.000
_cell.length_c   1.000
_cell.angle_alpha   90.00
_cell.angle_beta   90.00
_cell.angle_gamma   90.00
#
_symmetry.space_group_name_H-M   'P 1'
#
loop_
_entity.id
_entity.type
_entity.pdbx_description
1 polymer ?
#
loop_
_entity_poly.entity_id
_entity_poly.type
_entity_poly.pdbx_seq_one_letter_code
_entity_poly.pdbx_strand_id
1 'polypeptide(L)'
;MSYLNTKPLLYGIKKHSVFNEIELIEDYPSKIAQMLIDDEVDIGLIPVAATLRLNEWYIDSDYCIGSIGAVASVCIFSEVPIHEIEKVYLDYQSRTS
;
A
#
# COMPACT_ATOMS: atom_id res chain seq x y z
N MET A 1 -11.93 -0.08 -2.40
CA MET A 1 -11.58 -0.94 -3.57
C MET A 1 -10.28 -1.67 -3.24
N SER A 2 -10.25 -2.99 -3.27
CA SER A 2 -9.01 -3.72 -3.05
C SER A 2 -8.25 -3.87 -4.37
N TYR A 3 -6.95 -3.64 -4.31
CA TYR A 3 -6.08 -3.82 -5.48
C TYR A 3 -5.94 -5.31 -5.82
N LEU A 4 -5.73 -5.61 -7.10
CA LEU A 4 -5.60 -6.98 -7.60
C LEU A 4 -4.45 -7.74 -6.91
N ASN A 5 -3.33 -7.07 -6.67
CA ASN A 5 -2.15 -7.65 -6.03
C ASN A 5 -2.34 -7.97 -4.53
N THR A 6 -3.36 -7.42 -3.90
CA THR A 6 -3.71 -7.73 -2.50
C THR A 6 -4.62 -8.95 -2.38
N LYS A 7 -5.31 -9.32 -3.46
CA LYS A 7 -6.29 -10.42 -3.43
C LYS A 7 -5.75 -11.77 -2.95
N PRO A 8 -4.54 -12.22 -3.33
CA PRO A 8 -4.01 -13.48 -2.80
C PRO A 8 -3.86 -13.49 -1.28
N LEU A 9 -3.40 -12.38 -0.70
CA LEU A 9 -3.27 -12.23 0.75
C LEU A 9 -4.63 -12.25 1.45
N LEU A 10 -5.59 -11.50 0.93
CA LEU A 10 -6.96 -11.46 1.46
C LEU A 10 -7.63 -12.82 1.37
N TYR A 11 -7.43 -13.56 0.29
CA TYR A 11 -7.97 -14.90 0.12
C TYR A 11 -7.47 -15.85 1.21
N GLY A 12 -6.17 -15.83 1.49
CA GLY A 12 -5.57 -16.65 2.54
C GLY A 12 -6.10 -16.29 3.93
N ILE A 13 -6.19 -15.02 4.24
CA ILE A 13 -6.72 -14.54 5.54
C ILE A 13 -8.17 -14.96 5.71
N LYS A 14 -9.03 -14.74 4.71
CA LYS A 14 -10.47 -15.02 4.76
C LYS A 14 -10.76 -16.53 4.87
N LYS A 15 -9.87 -17.39 4.39
CA LYS A 15 -10.00 -18.85 4.52
C LYS A 15 -9.45 -19.43 5.82
N HIS A 16 -8.58 -18.68 6.52
CA HIS A 16 -7.99 -19.15 7.76
C HIS A 16 -8.93 -18.90 8.95
N SER A 17 -8.85 -19.74 9.97
CA SER A 17 -9.64 -19.60 11.20
C SER A 17 -9.37 -18.28 11.93
N VAL A 18 -8.19 -17.69 11.77
CA VAL A 18 -7.83 -16.39 12.34
C VAL A 18 -8.77 -15.24 11.90
N PHE A 19 -9.44 -15.40 10.75
CA PHE A 19 -10.42 -14.42 10.27
C PHE A 19 -11.54 -14.14 11.28
N ASN A 20 -11.90 -15.13 12.10
CA ASN A 20 -12.91 -14.97 13.16
C ASN A 20 -12.39 -14.22 14.39
N GLU A 21 -11.07 -14.02 14.50
CA GLU A 21 -10.40 -13.38 15.63
C GLU A 21 -9.93 -11.95 15.33
N ILE A 22 -10.08 -11.50 14.09
CA ILE A 22 -9.61 -10.19 13.63
C ILE A 22 -10.76 -9.36 13.06
N GLU A 23 -10.60 -8.06 13.08
CA GLU A 23 -11.40 -7.10 12.30
C GLU A 23 -10.61 -6.72 11.06
N LEU A 24 -11.07 -7.15 9.88
CA LEU A 24 -10.41 -6.87 8.62
C LEU A 24 -10.95 -5.57 8.01
N ILE A 25 -10.06 -4.62 7.79
CA ILE A 25 -10.36 -3.34 7.14
C ILE A 25 -9.71 -3.32 5.76
N GLU A 26 -10.50 -3.08 4.73
CA GLU A 26 -10.04 -3.00 3.33
C GLU A 26 -10.16 -1.56 2.83
N ASP A 27 -9.03 -0.93 2.55
CA ASP A 27 -8.98 0.42 2.01
C ASP A 27 -7.74 0.58 1.11
N TYR A 28 -7.52 1.75 0.53
CA TYR A 28 -6.34 1.99 -0.29
C TYR A 28 -5.08 2.25 0.57
N PRO A 29 -3.88 2.01 0.01
CA PRO A 29 -2.64 1.96 0.80
C PRO A 29 -2.34 3.21 1.62
N SER A 30 -2.60 4.40 1.09
CA SER A 30 -2.34 5.63 1.83
C SER A 30 -3.25 5.80 3.05
N LYS A 31 -4.48 5.30 2.96
CA LYS A 31 -5.44 5.33 4.06
C LYS A 31 -5.03 4.37 5.16
N ILE A 32 -4.67 3.14 4.81
CA ILE A 32 -4.19 2.13 5.79
C ILE A 32 -2.92 2.63 6.48
N ALA A 33 -1.98 3.23 5.72
CA ALA A 33 -0.78 3.80 6.30
C ALA A 33 -1.10 4.91 7.32
N GLN A 34 -2.07 5.77 7.01
CA GLN A 34 -2.49 6.80 7.96
C GLN A 34 -3.13 6.22 9.21
N MET A 35 -3.97 5.20 9.06
CA MET A 35 -4.61 4.51 10.20
C MET A 35 -3.57 3.85 11.11
N LEU A 36 -2.49 3.30 10.54
CA LEU A 36 -1.39 2.73 11.32
C LEU A 36 -0.59 3.82 12.06
N ILE A 37 -0.34 4.97 11.43
CA ILE A 37 0.32 6.13 12.04
C ILE A 37 -0.53 6.68 13.20
N ASP A 38 -1.83 6.74 13.05
CA ASP A 38 -2.79 7.25 14.04
C ASP A 38 -3.17 6.19 15.09
N ASP A 39 -2.55 5.02 15.07
CA ASP A 39 -2.77 3.92 16.01
C ASP A 39 -4.21 3.39 16.00
N GLU A 40 -4.88 3.49 14.85
CA GLU A 40 -6.24 3.01 14.64
C GLU A 40 -6.30 1.53 14.24
N VAL A 41 -5.17 0.97 13.77
CA VAL A 41 -5.02 -0.45 13.41
C VAL A 41 -3.71 -0.99 13.99
N ASP A 42 -3.68 -2.28 14.27
CA ASP A 42 -2.52 -2.95 14.88
C ASP A 42 -1.52 -3.45 13.82
N ILE A 43 -2.03 -3.91 12.69
CA ILE A 43 -1.23 -4.43 11.57
C ILE A 43 -1.76 -3.81 10.28
N GLY A 44 -0.87 -3.42 9.40
CA GLY A 44 -1.24 -2.85 8.10
C GLY A 44 -0.31 -3.27 6.97
N LEU A 45 -0.90 -3.56 5.81
CA LEU A 45 -0.14 -3.67 4.56
C LEU A 45 0.02 -2.26 3.99
N ILE A 46 1.23 -1.74 4.08
CA ILE A 46 1.54 -0.34 3.76
C ILE A 46 2.72 -0.22 2.81
N PRO A 47 2.85 0.90 2.08
CA PRO A 47 4.07 1.19 1.33
C PRO A 47 5.29 1.30 2.26
N VAL A 48 6.42 0.76 1.83
CA VAL A 48 7.67 0.77 2.62
C VAL A 48 8.07 2.19 3.05
N ALA A 49 7.88 3.19 2.18
CA ALA A 49 8.20 4.58 2.50
C ALA A 49 7.37 5.15 3.68
N ALA A 50 6.20 4.60 3.93
CA ALA A 50 5.35 5.05 5.05
C ALA A 50 5.93 4.68 6.43
N THR A 51 6.83 3.69 6.49
CA THR A 51 7.49 3.29 7.75
C THR A 51 8.32 4.40 8.37
N LEU A 52 8.83 5.33 7.55
CA LEU A 52 9.60 6.48 8.02
C LEU A 52 8.79 7.43 8.92
N ARG A 53 7.47 7.34 8.88
CA ARG A 53 6.55 8.15 9.70
C ARG A 53 6.10 7.44 10.97
N LEU A 54 6.49 6.18 11.16
CA LEU A 54 6.19 5.39 12.35
C LEU A 54 7.34 5.49 13.33
N ASN A 55 7.02 5.65 14.62
CA ASN A 55 8.03 5.72 15.68
C ASN A 55 8.64 4.35 15.95
N GLU A 56 7.83 3.30 15.89
CA GLU A 56 8.24 1.93 16.12
C GLU A 56 7.42 1.00 15.22
N TRP A 57 8.09 0.04 14.55
CA TRP A 57 7.42 -0.89 13.66
C TRP A 57 8.21 -2.18 13.50
N TYR A 58 7.51 -3.25 13.17
CA TYR A 58 8.07 -4.58 12.92
C TYR A 58 7.50 -5.15 11.65
N ILE A 59 8.24 -6.06 11.01
CA ILE A 59 7.75 -6.84 9.88
C ILE A 59 7.29 -8.21 10.43
N ASP A 60 5.99 -8.47 10.34
CA ASP A 60 5.38 -9.67 10.93
C ASP A 60 5.21 -10.83 9.95
N SER A 61 5.76 -10.73 8.74
CA SER A 61 5.55 -11.71 7.68
C SER A 61 6.77 -11.83 6.78
N ASP A 62 6.98 -13.03 6.23
CA ASP A 62 8.00 -13.27 5.20
C ASP A 62 7.50 -12.93 3.78
N TYR A 63 6.29 -12.40 3.66
CA TYR A 63 5.66 -12.09 2.38
C TYR A 63 5.50 -10.58 2.19
N CYS A 64 5.68 -10.13 0.96
CA CYS A 64 5.44 -8.74 0.57
C CYS A 64 4.89 -8.64 -0.86
N ILE A 65 4.34 -7.49 -1.18
CA ILE A 65 4.04 -7.12 -2.56
C ILE A 65 5.22 -6.31 -3.07
N GLY A 66 5.95 -6.88 -4.02
CA GLY A 66 7.15 -6.25 -4.55
C GLY A 66 7.42 -6.65 -5.99
N SER A 67 8.44 -6.02 -6.57
CA SER A 67 8.94 -6.36 -7.90
C SER A 67 10.46 -6.26 -7.95
N ILE A 68 11.07 -6.99 -8.89
CA ILE A 68 12.48 -6.85 -9.20
C ILE A 68 12.59 -5.90 -10.40
N GLY A 69 13.20 -4.71 -10.18
CA GLY A 69 13.32 -3.68 -11.21
C GLY A 69 12.08 -2.80 -11.35
N ALA A 70 11.94 -2.16 -12.51
CA ALA A 70 10.87 -1.22 -12.79
C ALA A 70 9.50 -1.88 -12.85
N VAL A 71 8.46 -1.17 -12.38
CA VAL A 71 7.06 -1.58 -12.50
C VAL A 71 6.39 -0.82 -13.65
N ALA A 72 5.57 -1.51 -14.43
CA ALA A 72 4.90 -0.92 -15.58
C ALA A 72 3.69 -0.05 -15.21
N SER A 73 3.15 -0.25 -13.99
CA SER A 73 1.92 0.42 -13.54
C SER A 73 2.14 1.73 -12.80
N VAL A 74 3.39 2.07 -12.45
CA VAL A 74 3.73 3.32 -11.78
C VAL A 74 4.66 4.12 -12.68
N CYS A 75 4.11 5.13 -13.32
CA CYS A 75 4.85 5.97 -14.27
C CYS A 75 4.22 7.37 -14.36
N ILE A 76 4.96 8.28 -14.95
CA ILE A 76 4.47 9.60 -15.31
C ILE A 76 3.83 9.51 -16.69
N PHE A 77 2.52 9.78 -16.75
CA PHE A 77 1.81 9.91 -18.01
C PHE A 77 1.80 11.37 -18.44
N SER A 78 2.23 11.65 -19.65
CA SER A 78 2.31 13.02 -20.17
C SER A 78 2.04 13.06 -21.65
N GLU A 79 1.41 14.14 -22.11
CA GLU A 79 1.22 14.45 -23.54
C GLU A 79 2.42 15.17 -24.14
N VAL A 80 3.38 15.59 -23.31
CA VAL A 80 4.59 16.31 -23.71
C VAL A 80 5.84 15.60 -23.19
N PRO A 81 7.02 15.84 -23.76
CA PRO A 81 8.28 15.34 -23.25
C PRO A 81 8.53 15.77 -21.80
N ILE A 82 9.27 14.97 -21.04
CA ILE A 82 9.49 15.19 -19.60
C ILE A 82 10.04 16.59 -19.28
N HIS A 83 10.88 17.15 -20.15
CA HIS A 83 11.49 18.47 -19.95
C HIS A 83 10.52 19.63 -20.22
N GLU A 84 9.34 19.37 -20.79
CA GLU A 84 8.29 20.35 -21.05
C GLU A 84 7.15 20.29 -20.05
N ILE A 85 7.21 19.38 -19.07
CA ILE A 85 6.20 19.25 -18.02
C ILE A 85 6.29 20.45 -17.06
N GLU A 86 5.19 21.19 -16.92
CA GLU A 86 5.07 22.32 -15.99
C GLU A 86 4.31 21.98 -14.72
N LYS A 87 3.36 21.02 -14.80
CA LYS A 87 2.51 20.60 -13.68
C LYS A 87 2.45 19.10 -13.59
N VAL A 88 2.43 18.59 -12.36
CA VAL A 88 2.25 17.17 -12.05
C VAL A 88 1.06 17.02 -11.10
N TYR A 89 0.11 16.16 -11.47
CA TYR A 89 -0.98 15.77 -10.59
C TYR A 89 -0.60 14.49 -9.86
N LEU A 90 -0.67 14.52 -8.55
CA LEU A 90 -0.31 13.38 -7.71
C LEU A 90 -1.53 12.50 -7.45
N ASP A 91 -1.30 11.18 -7.48
CA ASP A 91 -2.30 10.21 -7.07
C ASP A 91 -2.52 10.29 -5.55
N TYR A 92 -3.76 10.43 -5.12
CA TYR A 92 -4.12 10.51 -3.71
C TYR A 92 -4.20 9.13 -3.02
N GLN A 93 -4.32 8.05 -3.79
CA GLN A 93 -4.46 6.69 -3.25
C GLN A 93 -3.14 6.03 -2.91
N SER A 94 -2.04 6.55 -3.43
CA SER A 94 -0.69 6.01 -3.24
C SER A 94 0.24 7.07 -2.66
N ARG A 95 1.21 6.63 -1.87
CA ARG A 95 2.31 7.48 -1.39
C ARG A 95 3.64 7.16 -2.05
N THR A 96 3.64 6.21 -2.99
CA THR A 96 4.82 5.82 -3.78
C THR A 96 4.81 6.37 -5.20
N SER A 97 3.68 6.91 -5.62
CA SER A 97 3.54 7.53 -6.94
C SER A 97 3.99 8.98 -6.95
#